data_d65083a4db6a1ff7f41ccc79d9ed42a3
#
_entry.id   d65083a4db6a1ff7f41ccc79d9ed42a3
#
_cell.length_a   1.000
_cell.length_b   1.000
_cell.length_c   1.000
_cell.angle_alpha   90.00
_cell.angle_beta   90.00
_cell.angle_gamma   90.00
#
_symmetry.space_group_name_H-M   'P 1'
#
loop_
_entity.id
_entity.type
_entity.pdbx_description
1 polymer ?
#
loop_
_entity_poly.entity_id
_entity_poly.type
_entity_poly.pdbx_seq_one_letter_code
_entity_poly.pdbx_strand_id
1 'polypeptide(L)'
;MKTILLAASALTMIAAPAFAQTTQTVEVTASVPGVCTIGDPATIALSSLNVNTTSGANALTLAASGAYVANETENFWVSCNDTNKMTITSLNQGNLVRAGAAPTATEAAQGFTNLIAYHIGATNYRPGVDWQYQPTLNEGNNNNYMNHTRGAIHQEVGMQVRIGTNLKNAGKRPLAGSYSDTVTITVQIAA
;
A
#
# COMPACT_ATOMS: atom_id res chain seq x y z
N MET A 1 24.22 -77.51 -79.06
CA MET A 1 24.34 -76.08 -78.75
C MET A 1 22.97 -75.63 -78.25
N LYS A 2 22.83 -75.30 -76.92
CA LYS A 2 21.59 -74.91 -76.30
C LYS A 2 21.69 -73.40 -76.01
N THR A 3 20.86 -72.61 -76.63
CA THR A 3 20.76 -71.16 -76.41
C THR A 3 19.81 -70.86 -75.26
N ILE A 4 20.30 -70.26 -74.26
CA ILE A 4 19.50 -69.78 -73.10
C ILE A 4 19.10 -68.34 -73.37
N LEU A 5 17.78 -68.05 -73.49
CA LEU A 5 17.24 -66.69 -73.51
C LEU A 5 17.07 -66.21 -72.08
N LEU A 6 17.78 -65.15 -71.71
CA LEU A 6 17.55 -64.41 -70.48
C LEU A 6 16.43 -63.37 -70.74
N ALA A 7 15.31 -63.56 -70.07
CA ALA A 7 14.26 -62.54 -69.99
C ALA A 7 14.61 -61.50 -68.90
N ALA A 8 14.84 -60.25 -69.29
CA ALA A 8 15.05 -59.14 -68.37
C ALA A 8 13.69 -58.58 -67.93
N SER A 9 13.33 -58.75 -66.65
CA SER A 9 12.14 -58.13 -66.03
C SER A 9 12.45 -56.71 -65.66
N ALA A 10 11.86 -55.78 -66.36
CA ALA A 10 11.90 -54.33 -65.97
C ALA A 10 10.95 -54.05 -64.78
N LEU A 11 11.51 -53.81 -63.59
CA LEU A 11 10.76 -53.33 -62.45
C LEU A 11 10.47 -51.83 -62.66
N THR A 12 9.24 -51.49 -62.98
CA THR A 12 8.76 -50.08 -62.95
C THR A 12 8.52 -49.68 -61.49
N MET A 13 9.42 -48.85 -60.91
CA MET A 13 9.18 -48.21 -59.65
C MET A 13 8.15 -47.06 -59.83
N ILE A 14 6.95 -47.25 -59.30
CA ILE A 14 5.94 -46.24 -59.21
C ILE A 14 6.38 -45.30 -58.05
N ALA A 15 6.94 -44.15 -58.39
CA ALA A 15 7.21 -43.07 -57.40
C ALA A 15 5.87 -42.54 -56.93
N ALA A 16 5.52 -42.81 -55.66
CA ALA A 16 4.37 -42.19 -55.02
C ALA A 16 4.61 -40.67 -54.90
N PRO A 17 3.63 -39.82 -55.25
CA PRO A 17 3.78 -38.36 -55.09
C PRO A 17 3.98 -38.07 -53.61
N ALA A 18 5.14 -37.51 -53.25
CA ALA A 18 5.37 -36.96 -51.92
C ALA A 18 4.52 -35.70 -51.79
N PHE A 19 3.43 -35.81 -51.06
CA PHE A 19 2.67 -34.61 -50.63
C PHE A 19 3.54 -33.80 -49.69
N ALA A 20 4.13 -32.73 -50.18
CA ALA A 20 4.82 -31.77 -49.35
C ALA A 20 3.79 -31.06 -48.43
N GLN A 21 3.80 -31.43 -47.16
CA GLN A 21 2.99 -30.73 -46.17
C GLN A 21 3.63 -29.37 -45.93
N THR A 22 2.97 -28.29 -46.38
CA THR A 22 3.38 -26.91 -46.08
C THR A 22 2.74 -26.51 -44.77
N THR A 23 3.56 -26.30 -43.74
CA THR A 23 3.12 -25.72 -42.47
C THR A 23 3.29 -24.21 -42.57
N GLN A 24 2.22 -23.48 -42.31
CA GLN A 24 2.27 -22.01 -42.15
C GLN A 24 1.99 -21.67 -40.68
N THR A 25 2.81 -20.80 -40.12
CA THR A 25 2.61 -20.24 -38.77
C THR A 25 1.92 -18.90 -38.91
N VAL A 26 0.84 -18.73 -38.15
CA VAL A 26 0.16 -17.45 -37.98
C VAL A 26 0.52 -16.96 -36.60
N GLU A 27 1.16 -15.79 -36.53
CA GLU A 27 1.42 -15.12 -35.26
C GLU A 27 0.17 -14.37 -34.81
N VAL A 28 -0.29 -14.65 -33.60
CA VAL A 28 -1.40 -13.92 -32.97
C VAL A 28 -0.81 -13.13 -31.79
N THR A 29 -0.87 -11.81 -31.90
CA THR A 29 -0.33 -10.90 -30.87
C THR A 29 -1.44 -10.09 -30.25
N ALA A 30 -1.31 -9.81 -28.92
CA ALA A 30 -2.16 -8.90 -28.20
C ALA A 30 -1.33 -8.13 -27.18
N SER A 31 -1.77 -6.90 -26.85
CA SER A 31 -1.14 -6.09 -25.81
C SER A 31 -2.21 -5.60 -24.85
N VAL A 32 -1.89 -5.63 -23.55
CA VAL A 32 -2.76 -5.13 -22.48
C VAL A 32 -2.02 -3.99 -21.78
N PRO A 33 -2.58 -2.77 -21.71
CA PRO A 33 -1.93 -1.68 -21.00
C PRO A 33 -1.91 -1.94 -19.49
N GLY A 34 -0.87 -1.42 -18.81
CA GLY A 34 -0.81 -1.41 -17.35
C GLY A 34 -1.85 -0.46 -16.77
N VAL A 35 -2.69 -0.93 -15.86
CA VAL A 35 -3.76 -0.16 -15.23
C VAL A 35 -3.81 -0.47 -13.75
N CYS A 36 -4.03 0.59 -12.94
CA CYS A 36 -4.38 0.49 -11.52
C CYS A 36 -5.75 1.10 -11.25
N THR A 37 -6.50 0.48 -10.36
CA THR A 37 -7.73 1.04 -9.77
C THR A 37 -7.63 0.96 -8.26
N ILE A 38 -8.25 1.92 -7.59
CA ILE A 38 -8.38 1.98 -6.13
C ILE A 38 -9.83 2.25 -5.78
N GLY A 39 -10.37 1.50 -4.81
CA GLY A 39 -11.69 1.78 -4.24
C GLY A 39 -11.61 2.98 -3.30
N ASP A 40 -12.72 3.66 -3.09
CA ASP A 40 -12.79 4.81 -2.17
C ASP A 40 -12.67 4.31 -0.72
N PRO A 41 -11.62 4.67 0.02
CA PRO A 41 -11.54 4.39 1.44
C PRO A 41 -12.55 5.25 2.20
N ALA A 42 -13.18 4.66 3.21
CA ALA A 42 -14.02 5.40 4.13
C ALA A 42 -13.18 6.35 5.03
N THR A 43 -13.84 7.26 5.72
CA THR A 43 -13.19 8.11 6.71
C THR A 43 -12.76 7.29 7.91
N ILE A 44 -11.48 7.35 8.28
CA ILE A 44 -11.01 6.75 9.53
C ILE A 44 -11.39 7.68 10.68
N ALA A 45 -12.42 7.32 11.43
CA ALA A 45 -12.82 8.02 12.63
C ALA A 45 -12.12 7.39 13.84
N LEU A 46 -11.11 8.07 14.36
CA LEU A 46 -10.55 7.73 15.66
C LEU A 46 -11.58 8.11 16.72
N SER A 47 -12.29 7.11 17.25
CA SER A 47 -13.27 7.29 18.32
C SER A 47 -12.63 8.02 19.51
N SER A 48 -13.42 8.77 20.25
CA SER A 48 -13.05 9.70 21.35
C SER A 48 -11.74 9.38 22.05
N LEU A 49 -10.70 10.15 21.74
CA LEU A 49 -9.41 10.03 22.43
C LEU A 49 -9.58 10.47 23.88
N ASN A 50 -9.38 9.55 24.78
CA ASN A 50 -9.48 9.82 26.20
C ASN A 50 -8.20 10.49 26.73
N VAL A 51 -8.37 11.43 27.66
CA VAL A 51 -7.26 12.01 28.40
C VAL A 51 -7.22 11.46 29.81
N ASN A 52 -6.02 11.42 30.38
CA ASN A 52 -5.82 10.99 31.75
C ASN A 52 -6.41 12.03 32.73
N THR A 53 -7.39 11.63 33.51
CA THR A 53 -8.06 12.47 34.49
C THR A 53 -7.45 12.40 35.91
N THR A 54 -6.47 11.51 36.11
CA THR A 54 -5.77 11.41 37.39
C THR A 54 -4.86 12.63 37.57
N SER A 55 -4.93 13.27 38.74
CA SER A 55 -4.07 14.40 39.08
C SER A 55 -2.59 14.00 39.11
N GLY A 56 -1.70 14.90 38.70
CA GLY A 56 -0.25 14.67 38.69
C GLY A 56 0.40 15.03 37.37
N ALA A 57 1.63 14.62 37.19
CA ALA A 57 2.46 14.97 36.02
C ALA A 57 1.84 14.57 34.67
N ASN A 58 1.10 13.45 34.64
CA ASN A 58 0.46 12.92 33.44
C ASN A 58 -1.01 13.36 33.26
N ALA A 59 -1.51 14.28 34.12
CA ALA A 59 -2.86 14.79 33.96
C ALA A 59 -3.06 15.43 32.56
N LEU A 60 -4.21 15.15 31.95
CA LEU A 60 -4.62 15.63 30.61
C LEU A 60 -3.74 15.14 29.43
N THR A 61 -2.79 14.26 29.64
CA THR A 61 -2.13 13.55 28.53
C THR A 61 -3.08 12.49 27.96
N LEU A 62 -2.86 12.07 26.72
CA LEU A 62 -3.66 11.00 26.12
C LEU A 62 -3.52 9.71 26.96
N ALA A 63 -4.67 9.13 27.29
CA ALA A 63 -4.73 7.88 28.03
C ALA A 63 -4.62 6.70 27.06
N ALA A 64 -3.61 5.84 27.25
CA ALA A 64 -3.45 4.65 26.47
C ALA A 64 -4.22 3.45 27.07
N SER A 65 -4.80 2.63 26.21
CA SER A 65 -5.28 1.30 26.56
C SER A 65 -4.29 0.28 26.00
N GLY A 66 -3.32 -0.13 26.81
CA GLY A 66 -2.23 -0.99 26.37
C GLY A 66 -1.14 -0.23 25.61
N ALA A 67 -0.72 -0.74 24.44
CA ALA A 67 0.35 -0.15 23.63
C ALA A 67 -0.08 1.09 22.81
N TYR A 68 -1.39 1.31 22.65
CA TYR A 68 -1.93 2.37 21.79
C TYR A 68 -3.02 3.16 22.51
N VAL A 69 -3.10 4.44 22.16
CA VAL A 69 -4.23 5.32 22.50
C VAL A 69 -5.41 5.05 21.58
N ALA A 70 -5.13 4.86 20.30
CA ALA A 70 -6.07 4.45 19.26
C ALA A 70 -5.40 3.59 18.21
N ASN A 71 -6.16 2.69 17.60
CA ASN A 71 -5.73 1.83 16.49
C ASN A 71 -6.95 1.45 15.67
N GLU A 72 -7.07 2.04 14.48
CA GLU A 72 -8.20 1.83 13.57
C GLU A 72 -7.69 1.42 12.19
N THR A 73 -8.51 0.67 11.47
CA THR A 73 -8.19 0.22 10.11
C THR A 73 -9.43 0.32 9.24
N GLU A 74 -9.28 0.96 8.09
CA GLU A 74 -10.28 0.98 7.01
C GLU A 74 -9.76 0.22 5.80
N ASN A 75 -10.62 -0.57 5.20
CA ASN A 75 -10.28 -1.43 4.08
C ASN A 75 -10.82 -0.88 2.76
N PHE A 76 -10.04 -1.04 1.69
CA PHE A 76 -10.43 -0.68 0.33
C PHE A 76 -9.74 -1.61 -0.67
N TRP A 77 -10.34 -1.76 -1.85
CA TRP A 77 -9.79 -2.60 -2.90
C TRP A 77 -8.70 -1.89 -3.69
N VAL A 78 -7.63 -2.63 -3.99
CA VAL A 78 -6.57 -2.22 -4.91
C VAL A 78 -6.41 -3.29 -5.97
N SER A 79 -6.44 -2.86 -7.24
CA SER A 79 -6.25 -3.75 -8.39
C SER A 79 -5.29 -3.13 -9.39
N CYS A 80 -4.17 -3.78 -9.63
CA CYS A 80 -3.19 -3.41 -10.65
C CYS A 80 -2.80 -4.66 -11.42
N ASN A 81 -2.78 -4.58 -12.75
CA ASN A 81 -2.44 -5.71 -13.62
C ASN A 81 -0.95 -5.80 -13.96
N ASP A 82 -0.11 -4.92 -13.40
CA ASP A 82 1.33 -4.91 -13.59
C ASP A 82 2.05 -4.46 -12.31
N THR A 83 3.38 -4.38 -12.37
CA THR A 83 4.20 -3.86 -11.26
C THR A 83 3.73 -2.47 -10.88
N ASN A 84 3.49 -2.28 -9.59
CA ASN A 84 2.85 -1.07 -9.09
C ASN A 84 3.49 -0.58 -7.78
N LYS A 85 3.19 0.67 -7.46
CA LYS A 85 3.64 1.34 -6.24
C LYS A 85 2.47 2.09 -5.61
N MET A 86 2.31 1.92 -4.29
CA MET A 86 1.41 2.73 -3.48
C MET A 86 2.20 3.84 -2.78
N THR A 87 1.62 5.02 -2.73
CA THR A 87 2.13 6.17 -1.96
C THR A 87 1.03 6.71 -1.06
N ILE A 88 1.36 7.01 0.18
CA ILE A 88 0.47 7.65 1.13
C ILE A 88 1.06 9.01 1.49
N THR A 89 0.29 10.07 1.38
CA THR A 89 0.70 11.44 1.71
C THR A 89 -0.25 12.01 2.74
N SER A 90 0.26 12.44 3.88
CA SER A 90 -0.47 13.19 4.91
C SER A 90 -0.21 14.68 4.72
N LEU A 91 -1.27 15.48 4.69
CA LEU A 91 -1.18 16.94 4.57
C LEU A 91 -0.39 17.55 5.73
N ASN A 92 -0.59 17.02 6.94
CA ASN A 92 0.04 17.51 8.16
C ASN A 92 1.19 16.60 8.64
N GLN A 93 1.80 15.82 7.73
CA GLN A 93 2.99 15.00 8.00
C GLN A 93 2.82 14.06 9.20
N GLY A 94 1.71 13.33 9.26
CA GLY A 94 1.40 12.40 10.35
C GLY A 94 0.97 13.06 11.65
N ASN A 95 0.36 14.25 11.56
CA ASN A 95 -0.24 14.92 12.71
C ASN A 95 -1.70 15.23 12.44
N LEU A 96 -2.57 14.87 13.37
CA LEU A 96 -3.89 15.45 13.46
C LEU A 96 -3.75 16.86 14.01
N VAL A 97 -4.36 17.83 13.34
CA VAL A 97 -4.32 19.25 13.72
C VAL A 97 -5.68 19.66 14.28
N ARG A 98 -5.68 20.31 15.43
CA ARG A 98 -6.89 20.84 16.06
C ARG A 98 -7.49 21.96 15.23
N ALA A 99 -8.79 21.90 15.02
CA ALA A 99 -9.53 23.05 14.51
C ALA A 99 -9.52 24.18 15.54
N GLY A 100 -9.13 25.39 15.15
CA GLY A 100 -9.07 26.59 16.00
C GLY A 100 -7.64 27.04 16.32
N ALA A 101 -7.51 27.95 17.27
CA ALA A 101 -6.23 28.56 17.58
C ALA A 101 -5.19 27.58 18.16
N ALA A 102 -3.93 27.79 17.81
CA ALA A 102 -2.81 27.13 18.47
C ALA A 102 -2.75 27.52 19.96
N PRO A 103 -2.07 26.71 20.80
CA PRO A 103 -1.88 27.10 22.20
C PRO A 103 -1.10 28.41 22.31
N THR A 104 -1.49 29.23 23.27
CA THR A 104 -0.73 30.43 23.65
C THR A 104 0.67 30.02 24.16
N ALA A 105 1.58 31.00 24.22
CA ALA A 105 2.93 30.72 24.75
C ALA A 105 2.88 30.17 26.20
N THR A 106 1.96 30.62 27.02
CA THR A 106 1.76 30.13 28.39
C THR A 106 1.26 28.70 28.42
N GLU A 107 0.26 28.35 27.59
CA GLU A 107 -0.27 27.00 27.48
C GLU A 107 0.80 26.04 26.90
N ALA A 108 1.54 26.48 25.87
CA ALA A 108 2.64 25.66 25.30
C ALA A 108 3.75 25.40 26.33
N ALA A 109 4.09 26.38 27.18
CA ALA A 109 5.03 26.21 28.29
C ALA A 109 4.53 25.21 29.34
N GLN A 110 3.22 25.05 29.51
CA GLN A 110 2.58 24.05 30.36
C GLN A 110 2.43 22.69 29.66
N GLY A 111 2.95 22.54 28.44
CA GLY A 111 2.93 21.30 27.66
C GLY A 111 1.65 21.07 26.87
N PHE A 112 0.78 22.06 26.70
CA PHE A 112 -0.37 21.92 25.82
C PHE A 112 0.03 21.93 24.34
N THR A 113 -0.77 21.27 23.51
CA THR A 113 -0.53 21.14 22.07
C THR A 113 -1.85 21.12 21.29
N ASN A 114 -1.81 21.63 20.07
CA ASN A 114 -2.87 21.48 19.06
C ASN A 114 -2.58 20.37 18.05
N LEU A 115 -1.57 19.54 18.30
CA LEU A 115 -1.15 18.46 17.42
C LEU A 115 -1.23 17.12 18.16
N ILE A 116 -1.70 16.08 17.46
CA ILE A 116 -1.64 14.68 17.89
C ILE A 116 -0.94 13.90 16.81
N ALA A 117 0.28 13.45 17.07
CA ALA A 117 1.03 12.63 16.13
C ALA A 117 0.40 11.26 16.00
N TYR A 118 0.39 10.69 14.79
CA TYR A 118 -0.11 9.37 14.52
C TYR A 118 0.77 8.61 13.52
N HIS A 119 0.77 7.29 13.61
CA HIS A 119 1.29 6.42 12.56
C HIS A 119 0.20 6.16 11.52
N ILE A 120 0.59 6.13 10.26
CA ILE A 120 -0.27 5.67 9.17
C ILE A 120 0.51 4.76 8.23
N GLY A 121 -0.12 3.70 7.79
CA GLY A 121 0.46 2.72 6.88
C GLY A 121 -0.58 1.82 6.24
N ALA A 122 -0.14 1.02 5.28
CA ALA A 122 -0.97 0.03 4.63
C ALA A 122 -0.70 -1.37 5.17
N THR A 123 -1.77 -2.12 5.45
CA THR A 123 -1.73 -3.55 5.74
C THR A 123 -2.12 -4.33 4.49
N ASN A 124 -1.60 -5.54 4.33
CA ASN A 124 -1.92 -6.43 3.21
C ASN A 124 -1.49 -5.93 1.81
N TYR A 125 -1.00 -4.72 1.66
CA TYR A 125 -0.39 -4.29 0.39
C TYR A 125 0.89 -5.08 0.14
N ARG A 126 1.66 -5.37 1.20
CA ARG A 126 2.79 -6.30 1.27
C ARG A 126 2.63 -7.19 2.51
N PRO A 127 3.42 -8.27 2.66
CA PRO A 127 3.45 -9.00 3.92
C PRO A 127 3.81 -8.08 5.09
N GLY A 128 2.95 -8.01 6.09
CA GLY A 128 3.09 -7.12 7.25
C GLY A 128 2.37 -5.78 7.10
N VAL A 129 2.88 -4.75 7.77
CA VAL A 129 2.37 -3.37 7.69
C VAL A 129 3.48 -2.47 7.15
N ASP A 130 3.20 -1.81 6.03
CA ASP A 130 4.07 -0.78 5.46
C ASP A 130 3.69 0.59 6.04
N TRP A 131 4.50 1.09 6.97
CA TRP A 131 4.29 2.39 7.58
C TRP A 131 4.82 3.51 6.68
N GLN A 132 3.98 4.52 6.41
CA GLN A 132 4.38 5.72 5.68
C GLN A 132 4.86 6.81 6.62
N TYR A 133 4.12 7.06 7.68
CA TYR A 133 4.45 8.06 8.69
C TYR A 133 4.56 7.40 10.05
N GLN A 134 5.71 7.58 10.67
CA GLN A 134 5.99 7.10 12.03
C GLN A 134 6.69 8.20 12.82
N PRO A 135 6.01 9.31 13.15
CA PRO A 135 6.62 10.38 13.92
C PRO A 135 6.96 9.88 15.33
N THR A 136 8.22 9.59 15.59
CA THR A 136 8.71 9.16 16.90
C THR A 136 9.21 10.33 17.73
N LEU A 137 9.34 10.14 19.05
CA LEU A 137 9.79 11.19 20.01
C LEU A 137 11.15 11.80 19.64
N ASN A 138 12.03 11.04 19.04
CA ASN A 138 13.44 11.42 18.84
C ASN A 138 13.77 11.82 17.39
N GLU A 139 12.87 11.65 16.44
CA GLU A 139 13.17 11.88 15.04
C GLU A 139 12.03 12.63 14.36
N GLY A 140 12.38 13.73 13.69
CA GLY A 140 11.51 14.37 12.70
C GLY A 140 11.35 13.50 11.43
N ASN A 141 11.47 12.20 11.56
CA ASN A 141 11.52 11.27 10.46
C ASN A 141 10.11 10.87 10.03
N ASN A 142 9.71 11.46 8.93
CA ASN A 142 8.79 10.84 8.01
C ASN A 142 9.55 9.72 7.30
N ASN A 143 9.72 8.58 7.96
CA ASN A 143 10.29 7.40 7.34
C ASN A 143 9.32 6.92 6.28
N ASN A 144 9.59 7.32 5.05
CA ASN A 144 8.82 6.95 3.88
C ASN A 144 9.14 5.48 3.51
N TYR A 145 8.62 4.53 4.30
CA TYR A 145 8.81 3.11 4.06
C TYR A 145 8.01 2.57 2.85
N MET A 146 7.10 3.36 2.30
CA MET A 146 6.26 2.92 1.17
C MET A 146 6.90 3.13 -0.21
N ASN A 147 8.23 3.12 -0.30
CA ASN A 147 8.96 3.19 -1.58
C ASN A 147 9.09 1.85 -2.30
N HIS A 148 8.23 0.89 -1.97
CA HIS A 148 8.34 -0.44 -2.51
C HIS A 148 7.40 -0.67 -3.68
N THR A 149 7.93 -1.26 -4.73
CA THR A 149 7.13 -1.79 -5.83
C THR A 149 6.59 -3.17 -5.47
N ARG A 150 5.45 -3.52 -6.04
CA ARG A 150 4.81 -4.82 -5.97
C ARG A 150 4.41 -5.26 -7.38
N GLY A 151 4.41 -6.56 -7.67
CA GLY A 151 3.81 -7.13 -8.88
C GLY A 151 2.31 -6.91 -8.94
N ALA A 152 1.65 -7.44 -9.96
CA ALA A 152 0.19 -7.36 -10.10
C ALA A 152 -0.54 -7.75 -8.80
N ILE A 153 -1.61 -7.02 -8.49
CA ILE A 153 -2.39 -7.16 -7.25
C ILE A 153 -3.88 -7.04 -7.55
N HIS A 154 -4.68 -7.85 -6.88
CA HIS A 154 -6.13 -7.71 -6.81
C HIS A 154 -6.59 -8.20 -5.44
N GLN A 155 -6.64 -7.27 -4.48
CA GLN A 155 -7.00 -7.61 -3.10
C GLN A 155 -7.47 -6.40 -2.29
N GLU A 156 -8.02 -6.69 -1.14
CA GLU A 156 -8.35 -5.73 -0.11
C GLU A 156 -7.09 -5.32 0.67
N VAL A 157 -6.88 -4.02 0.80
CA VAL A 157 -5.78 -3.38 1.52
C VAL A 157 -6.37 -2.58 2.68
N GLY A 158 -5.79 -2.70 3.86
CA GLY A 158 -6.20 -1.92 5.03
C GLY A 158 -5.33 -0.67 5.18
N MET A 159 -5.97 0.49 5.32
CA MET A 159 -5.30 1.69 5.82
C MET A 159 -5.36 1.70 7.34
N GLN A 160 -4.21 1.55 7.98
CA GLN A 160 -4.12 1.51 9.43
C GLN A 160 -3.59 2.81 10.00
N VAL A 161 -4.33 3.35 10.97
CA VAL A 161 -3.93 4.54 11.75
C VAL A 161 -3.75 4.14 13.21
N ARG A 162 -2.62 4.52 13.79
CA ARG A 162 -2.31 4.25 15.21
C ARG A 162 -1.81 5.50 15.91
N ILE A 163 -2.30 5.73 17.12
CA ILE A 163 -1.72 6.70 18.06
C ILE A 163 -1.05 5.89 19.16
N GLY A 164 0.27 5.89 19.19
CA GLY A 164 1.08 5.17 20.16
C GLY A 164 1.54 6.05 21.32
N THR A 165 2.01 5.41 22.38
CA THR A 165 2.54 6.10 23.58
C THR A 165 3.95 6.68 23.38
N ASN A 166 4.63 6.31 22.31
CA ASN A 166 6.00 6.70 22.00
C ASN A 166 6.10 7.73 20.85
N LEU A 167 4.99 8.37 20.47
CA LEU A 167 4.97 9.35 19.40
C LEU A 167 5.53 10.71 19.83
N LYS A 168 5.92 11.52 18.85
CA LYS A 168 6.54 12.84 19.04
C LYS A 168 5.84 13.76 20.06
N ASN A 169 4.51 13.65 20.17
CA ASN A 169 3.71 14.41 21.11
C ASN A 169 3.17 13.58 22.29
N ALA A 170 3.71 12.37 22.49
CA ALA A 170 3.41 11.59 23.69
C ALA A 170 3.83 12.39 24.94
N GLY A 171 3.00 12.40 25.96
CA GLY A 171 3.21 13.22 27.16
C GLY A 171 2.84 14.70 27.02
N LYS A 172 2.48 15.18 25.82
CA LYS A 172 1.84 16.49 25.66
C LYS A 172 0.34 16.41 26.01
N ARG A 173 -0.24 17.57 26.33
CA ARG A 173 -1.64 17.72 26.67
C ARG A 173 -2.41 18.28 25.48
N PRO A 174 -3.20 17.47 24.75
CA PRO A 174 -3.98 18.02 23.66
C PRO A 174 -5.03 19.00 24.19
N LEU A 175 -5.15 20.14 23.53
CA LEU A 175 -6.25 21.08 23.80
C LEU A 175 -7.58 20.41 23.41
N ALA A 176 -8.65 20.68 24.16
CA ALA A 176 -9.97 20.16 23.81
C ALA A 176 -10.43 20.67 22.43
N GLY A 177 -11.03 19.81 21.62
CA GLY A 177 -11.54 20.17 20.29
C GLY A 177 -11.51 19.02 19.30
N SER A 178 -11.89 19.30 18.06
CA SER A 178 -11.83 18.35 16.95
C SER A 178 -10.45 18.41 16.29
N TYR A 179 -9.92 17.24 15.97
CA TYR A 179 -8.63 17.07 15.31
C TYR A 179 -8.80 16.35 13.99
N SER A 180 -8.12 16.80 12.96
CA SER A 180 -8.20 16.17 11.63
C SER A 180 -6.88 16.24 10.88
N ASP A 181 -6.72 15.35 9.91
CA ASP A 181 -5.73 15.39 8.83
C ASP A 181 -6.37 14.90 7.54
N THR A 182 -5.78 15.27 6.41
CA THR A 182 -6.14 14.73 5.10
C THR A 182 -5.04 13.84 4.60
N VAL A 183 -5.40 12.61 4.28
CA VAL A 183 -4.48 11.60 3.74
C VAL A 183 -4.86 11.31 2.29
N THR A 184 -3.88 11.40 1.40
CA THR A 184 -4.03 11.02 -0.01
C THR A 184 -3.32 9.71 -0.26
N ILE A 185 -4.02 8.76 -0.88
CA ILE A 185 -3.50 7.47 -1.30
C ILE A 185 -3.41 7.47 -2.81
N THR A 186 -2.25 7.14 -3.34
CA THR A 186 -2.01 7.00 -4.78
C THR A 186 -1.48 5.61 -5.07
N VAL A 187 -2.06 4.93 -6.05
CA VAL A 187 -1.54 3.66 -6.59
C VAL A 187 -1.32 3.85 -8.08
N GLN A 188 -0.13 3.51 -8.54
CA GLN A 188 0.26 3.70 -9.94
C GLN A 188 1.14 2.55 -10.43
N ILE A 189 1.14 2.31 -11.74
CA ILE A 189 2.11 1.42 -12.38
C ILE A 189 3.50 1.99 -12.13
N ALA A 190 4.41 1.13 -11.68
CA ALA A 190 5.81 1.51 -11.52
C ALA A 190 6.50 1.49 -12.89
N ALA A 191 7.16 2.59 -13.22
CA ALA A 191 7.97 2.70 -14.44
C ALA A 191 9.31 2.00 -14.26
#